data_137b97752eedb01be47c0a93f5db2a13
#
_entry.id   137b97752eedb01be47c0a93f5db2a13
#
_cell.length_a   1.000
_cell.length_b   1.000
_cell.length_c   1.000
_cell.angle_alpha   90.00
_cell.angle_beta   90.00
_cell.angle_gamma   90.00
#
_symmetry.space_group_name_H-M   'P 1'
#
loop_
_entity.id
_entity.type
_entity.pdbx_description
1 polymer ?
#
loop_
_entity_poly.entity_id
_entity_poly.type
_entity_poly.pdbx_seq_one_letter_code
_entity_poly.pdbx_strand_id
1 'polypeptide(L)'
;MPEDKRIVKTRALLRAALQQLMETVSFDDIKVKQICKKSNVSRMTFYSHFSDKYALLDNLYDDFLARVMQRCIDKCRKNGEKDDVRAYSVNLYVSYAEELYDGRMPFFRAVFDERGYAFTTFTDFITHAARDLIRKIKDCSGLSLSDEQLMSLLVTGRWIFCARRRIRKISSPCAPPK
;
A
#
# COMPACT_ATOMS: atom_id res chain seq x y z
N MET A 1 5.87 2.27 -25.51
CA MET A 1 4.51 2.29 -26.11
C MET A 1 3.51 2.49 -25.00
N PRO A 2 2.50 3.35 -25.15
CA PRO A 2 1.44 3.46 -24.15
C PRO A 2 0.71 2.11 -24.04
N GLU A 3 0.50 1.65 -22.81
CA GLU A 3 -0.23 0.42 -22.53
C GLU A 3 -1.68 0.54 -23.04
N ASP A 4 -2.22 -0.52 -23.64
CA ASP A 4 -3.59 -0.52 -24.18
C ASP A 4 -4.58 -0.18 -23.05
N LYS A 5 -5.41 0.84 -23.27
CA LYS A 5 -6.42 1.31 -22.32
C LYS A 5 -7.35 0.19 -21.82
N ARG A 6 -7.59 -0.84 -22.63
CA ARG A 6 -8.38 -2.02 -22.25
C ARG A 6 -7.66 -2.86 -21.20
N ILE A 7 -6.35 -3.05 -21.34
CA ILE A 7 -5.50 -3.78 -20.38
C ILE A 7 -5.51 -3.05 -19.04
N VAL A 8 -5.24 -1.74 -19.05
CA VAL A 8 -5.25 -0.90 -17.83
C VAL A 8 -6.59 -0.98 -17.12
N LYS A 9 -7.71 -0.84 -17.86
CA LYS A 9 -9.06 -0.92 -17.29
C LYS A 9 -9.35 -2.29 -16.68
N THR A 10 -8.99 -3.38 -17.36
CA THR A 10 -9.22 -4.75 -16.86
C THR A 10 -8.41 -5.00 -15.58
N ARG A 11 -7.14 -4.62 -15.54
CA ARG A 11 -6.30 -4.74 -14.33
C ARG A 11 -6.87 -3.94 -13.18
N ALA A 12 -7.35 -2.72 -13.42
CA ALA A 12 -7.98 -1.89 -12.38
C ALA A 12 -9.26 -2.55 -11.81
N LEU A 13 -10.12 -3.14 -12.65
CA LEU A 13 -11.30 -3.88 -12.20
C LEU A 13 -10.94 -5.09 -11.33
N LEU A 14 -9.92 -5.85 -11.72
CA LEU A 14 -9.45 -7.01 -10.97
C LEU A 14 -8.86 -6.60 -9.61
N ARG A 15 -8.04 -5.53 -9.55
CA ARG A 15 -7.52 -4.98 -8.31
C ARG A 15 -8.63 -4.52 -7.36
N ALA A 16 -9.60 -3.76 -7.88
CA ALA A 16 -10.74 -3.30 -7.09
C ALA A 16 -11.57 -4.45 -6.52
N ALA A 17 -11.79 -5.51 -7.31
CA ALA A 17 -12.50 -6.70 -6.85
C ALA A 17 -11.74 -7.45 -5.75
N LEU A 18 -10.41 -7.59 -5.88
CA LEU A 18 -9.58 -8.19 -4.84
C LEU A 18 -9.63 -7.39 -3.55
N GLN A 19 -9.46 -6.06 -3.61
CA GLN A 19 -9.55 -5.17 -2.45
C GLN A 19 -10.88 -5.32 -1.70
N GLN A 20 -11.99 -5.29 -2.43
CA GLN A 20 -13.32 -5.44 -1.84
C GLN A 20 -13.57 -6.83 -1.22
N LEU A 21 -12.99 -7.89 -1.78
CA LEU A 21 -13.08 -9.23 -1.19
C LEU A 21 -12.27 -9.31 0.10
N MET A 22 -11.08 -8.73 0.13
CA MET A 22 -10.21 -8.72 1.31
C MET A 22 -10.78 -7.91 2.49
N GLU A 23 -11.81 -7.10 2.29
CA GLU A 23 -12.51 -6.43 3.39
C GLU A 23 -13.31 -7.39 4.29
N THR A 24 -13.71 -8.55 3.75
CA THR A 24 -14.61 -9.49 4.40
C THR A 24 -14.13 -10.92 4.42
N VAL A 25 -13.14 -11.27 3.60
CA VAL A 25 -12.61 -12.63 3.46
C VAL A 25 -11.09 -12.56 3.53
N SER A 26 -10.46 -13.48 4.27
CA SER A 26 -9.01 -13.60 4.30
C SER A 26 -8.46 -13.80 2.89
N PHE A 27 -7.31 -13.16 2.59
CA PHE A 27 -6.65 -13.34 1.29
C PHE A 27 -6.38 -14.81 0.98
N ASP A 28 -6.01 -15.60 2.00
CA ASP A 28 -5.70 -17.02 1.83
C ASP A 28 -6.91 -17.82 1.34
N ASP A 29 -8.12 -17.45 1.77
CA ASP A 29 -9.39 -18.10 1.40
C ASP A 29 -10.00 -17.58 0.09
N ILE A 30 -9.51 -16.45 -0.43
CA ILE A 30 -9.99 -15.89 -1.70
C ILE A 30 -9.57 -16.78 -2.87
N LYS A 31 -10.54 -17.14 -3.70
CA LYS A 31 -10.34 -17.92 -4.94
C LYS A 31 -10.47 -17.02 -6.17
N VAL A 32 -9.69 -17.30 -7.23
CA VAL A 32 -9.77 -16.58 -8.51
C VAL A 32 -11.21 -16.51 -9.06
N LYS A 33 -12.02 -17.57 -8.83
CA LYS A 33 -13.45 -17.57 -9.22
C LYS A 33 -14.23 -16.42 -8.59
N GLN A 34 -13.96 -16.09 -7.33
CA GLN A 34 -14.63 -15.00 -6.61
C GLN A 34 -14.21 -13.65 -7.15
N ILE A 35 -12.91 -13.47 -7.44
CA ILE A 35 -12.36 -12.25 -8.05
C ILE A 35 -13.00 -12.01 -9.42
N CYS A 36 -13.03 -13.04 -10.28
CA CYS A 36 -13.65 -12.96 -11.60
C CYS A 36 -15.15 -12.62 -11.53
N LYS A 37 -15.89 -13.25 -10.61
CA LYS A 37 -17.32 -12.96 -10.39
C LYS A 37 -17.52 -11.52 -9.94
N LYS A 38 -16.71 -11.04 -8.99
CA LYS A 38 -16.81 -9.69 -8.41
C LYS A 38 -16.45 -8.61 -9.42
N SER A 39 -15.43 -8.82 -10.25
CA SER A 39 -14.96 -7.89 -11.28
C SER A 39 -15.75 -7.94 -12.59
N ASN A 40 -16.63 -8.92 -12.75
CA ASN A 40 -17.30 -9.26 -14.01
C ASN A 40 -16.32 -9.52 -15.17
N VAL A 41 -15.18 -10.16 -14.86
CA VAL A 41 -14.13 -10.52 -15.82
C VAL A 41 -14.09 -12.05 -15.96
N SER A 42 -13.94 -12.57 -17.20
CA SER A 42 -13.83 -14.01 -17.43
C SER A 42 -12.54 -14.58 -16.83
N ARG A 43 -12.53 -15.89 -16.48
CA ARG A 43 -11.31 -16.55 -16.02
C ARG A 43 -10.20 -16.53 -17.08
N MET A 44 -10.56 -16.71 -18.35
CA MET A 44 -9.61 -16.63 -19.46
C MET A 44 -8.95 -15.25 -19.50
N THR A 45 -9.73 -14.18 -19.37
CA THR A 45 -9.23 -12.81 -19.29
C THR A 45 -8.40 -12.58 -18.03
N PHE A 46 -8.77 -13.16 -16.89
CA PHE A 46 -7.94 -13.08 -15.69
C PHE A 46 -6.54 -13.66 -15.95
N TYR A 47 -6.48 -14.89 -16.46
CA TYR A 47 -5.20 -15.59 -16.70
C TYR A 47 -4.38 -15.00 -17.86
N SER A 48 -4.97 -14.20 -18.75
CA SER A 48 -4.21 -13.41 -19.71
C SER A 48 -3.50 -12.19 -19.09
N HIS A 49 -3.86 -11.80 -17.87
CA HIS A 49 -3.27 -10.67 -17.15
C HIS A 49 -2.41 -11.08 -15.96
N PHE A 50 -2.79 -12.14 -15.26
CA PHE A 50 -2.16 -12.58 -14.01
C PHE A 50 -2.10 -14.11 -13.97
N SER A 51 -0.95 -14.66 -13.56
CA SER A 51 -0.77 -16.11 -13.39
C SER A 51 -1.68 -16.69 -12.31
N ASP A 52 -1.89 -15.91 -11.24
CA ASP A 52 -2.65 -16.32 -10.08
C ASP A 52 -3.09 -15.09 -9.23
N LYS A 53 -3.70 -15.35 -8.06
CA LYS A 53 -4.14 -14.29 -7.14
C LYS A 53 -2.97 -13.56 -6.47
N TYR A 54 -1.81 -14.20 -6.37
CA TYR A 54 -0.62 -13.61 -5.74
C TYR A 54 -0.01 -12.56 -6.67
N ALA A 55 0.13 -12.85 -7.97
CA ALA A 55 0.55 -11.88 -8.97
C ALA A 55 -0.39 -10.66 -9.05
N LEU A 56 -1.69 -10.87 -8.83
CA LEU A 56 -2.65 -9.76 -8.73
C LEU A 56 -2.44 -8.95 -7.45
N LEU A 57 -2.10 -9.58 -6.32
CA LEU A 57 -1.79 -8.90 -5.06
C LEU A 57 -0.52 -8.05 -5.20
N ASP A 58 0.53 -8.60 -5.80
CA ASP A 58 1.77 -7.86 -6.06
C ASP A 58 1.50 -6.63 -6.93
N ASN A 59 0.72 -6.80 -8.00
CA ASN A 59 0.31 -5.68 -8.85
C ASN A 59 -0.54 -4.63 -8.12
N LEU A 60 -1.31 -5.03 -7.10
CA LEU A 60 -2.04 -4.10 -6.24
C LEU A 60 -1.08 -3.25 -5.40
N TYR A 61 -0.01 -3.85 -4.88
CA TYR A 61 1.01 -3.13 -4.10
C TYR A 61 1.85 -2.20 -4.97
N ASP A 62 2.22 -2.63 -6.18
CA ASP A 62 2.89 -1.77 -7.17
C ASP A 62 2.06 -0.52 -7.50
N ASP A 63 0.76 -0.71 -7.74
CA ASP A 63 -0.17 0.38 -8.03
C ASP A 63 -0.34 1.33 -6.81
N PHE A 64 -0.34 0.79 -5.59
CA PHE A 64 -0.33 1.60 -4.37
C PHE A 64 0.94 2.47 -4.29
N LEU A 65 2.12 1.87 -4.47
CA LEU A 65 3.38 2.61 -4.43
C LEU A 65 3.45 3.66 -5.54
N ALA A 66 3.02 3.33 -6.74
CA ALA A 66 2.98 4.28 -7.86
C ALA A 66 2.15 5.53 -7.53
N ARG A 67 1.00 5.36 -6.85
CA ARG A 67 0.18 6.48 -6.40
C ARG A 67 0.84 7.30 -5.30
N VAL A 68 1.48 6.66 -4.33
CA VAL A 68 2.25 7.34 -3.28
C VAL A 68 3.35 8.20 -3.91
N MET A 69 4.10 7.62 -4.85
CA MET A 69 5.18 8.33 -5.56
C MET A 69 4.65 9.49 -6.39
N GLN A 70 3.55 9.31 -7.11
CA GLN A 70 2.94 10.39 -7.91
C GLN A 70 2.48 11.55 -7.03
N ARG A 71 1.80 11.26 -5.90
CA ARG A 71 1.41 12.29 -4.93
C ARG A 71 2.60 13.06 -4.35
N CYS A 72 3.69 12.33 -4.03
CA CYS A 72 4.92 12.93 -3.53
C CYS A 72 5.51 13.91 -4.56
N ILE A 73 5.65 13.47 -5.81
CA ILE A 73 6.17 14.29 -6.91
C ILE A 73 5.30 15.54 -7.12
N ASP A 74 3.99 15.38 -7.10
CA ASP A 74 3.05 16.50 -7.30
C ASP A 74 3.15 17.52 -6.16
N LYS A 75 3.34 17.07 -4.90
CA LYS A 75 3.59 17.96 -3.75
C LYS A 75 4.91 18.71 -3.89
N CYS A 76 6.01 18.02 -4.19
CA CYS A 76 7.31 18.64 -4.39
C CYS A 76 7.28 19.68 -5.52
N ARG A 77 6.58 19.35 -6.62
CA ARG A 77 6.41 20.29 -7.75
C ARG A 77 5.60 21.51 -7.35
N LYS A 78 4.50 21.33 -6.62
CA LYS A 78 3.60 22.40 -6.17
C LYS A 78 4.31 23.36 -5.21
N ASN A 79 5.18 22.84 -4.34
CA ASN A 79 5.89 23.62 -3.34
C ASN A 79 7.21 24.22 -3.89
N GLY A 80 7.61 23.89 -5.11
CA GLY A 80 8.91 24.34 -5.67
C GLY A 80 10.14 23.62 -5.10
N GLU A 81 9.92 22.49 -4.41
CA GLU A 81 10.92 21.72 -3.65
C GLU A 81 11.57 20.59 -4.48
N LYS A 82 11.86 20.82 -5.75
CA LYS A 82 12.28 19.76 -6.68
C LYS A 82 13.62 19.09 -6.30
N ASP A 83 14.51 19.83 -5.67
CA ASP A 83 15.87 19.39 -5.35
C ASP A 83 16.12 19.29 -3.84
N ASP A 84 15.10 19.52 -3.01
CA ASP A 84 15.19 19.37 -1.55
C ASP A 84 14.85 17.94 -1.10
N VAL A 85 15.89 17.19 -0.75
CA VAL A 85 15.77 15.80 -0.30
C VAL A 85 14.97 15.68 1.01
N ARG A 86 15.06 16.67 1.90
CA ARG A 86 14.30 16.66 3.17
C ARG A 86 12.82 16.87 2.90
N ALA A 87 12.49 17.85 2.07
CA ALA A 87 11.12 18.11 1.64
C ALA A 87 10.54 16.87 0.90
N TYR A 88 11.34 16.24 0.03
CA TYR A 88 10.96 15.00 -0.64
C TYR A 88 10.64 13.89 0.35
N SER A 89 11.47 13.68 1.37
CA SER A 89 11.26 12.64 2.38
C SER A 89 9.98 12.88 3.20
N VAL A 90 9.73 14.13 3.60
CA VAL A 90 8.50 14.52 4.31
C VAL A 90 7.27 14.34 3.41
N ASN A 91 7.33 14.82 2.17
CA ASN A 91 6.24 14.69 1.21
C ASN A 91 5.93 13.23 0.88
N LEU A 92 6.95 12.37 0.80
CA LEU A 92 6.76 10.92 0.61
C LEU A 92 6.03 10.28 1.78
N TYR A 93 6.45 10.61 3.02
CA TYR A 93 5.79 10.10 4.22
C TYR A 93 4.33 10.56 4.30
N VAL A 94 4.07 11.84 4.05
CA VAL A 94 2.71 12.39 4.03
C VAL A 94 1.87 11.73 2.94
N SER A 95 2.42 11.55 1.73
CA SER A 95 1.72 10.91 0.62
C SER A 95 1.39 9.44 0.90
N TYR A 96 2.30 8.73 1.57
CA TYR A 96 2.08 7.37 2.05
C TYR A 96 0.93 7.31 3.07
N ALA A 97 0.95 8.20 4.06
CA ALA A 97 -0.10 8.28 5.07
C ALA A 97 -1.47 8.64 4.45
N GLU A 98 -1.51 9.60 3.55
CA GLU A 98 -2.74 9.97 2.82
C GLU A 98 -3.29 8.81 2.01
N GLU A 99 -2.44 8.09 1.26
CA GLU A 99 -2.89 6.94 0.45
C GLU A 99 -3.42 5.80 1.31
N LEU A 100 -2.86 5.60 2.51
CA LEU A 100 -3.41 4.65 3.49
C LEU A 100 -4.78 5.08 4.02
N TYR A 101 -5.02 6.39 4.16
CA TYR A 101 -6.27 6.92 4.73
C TYR A 101 -7.36 7.21 3.69
N ASP A 102 -7.02 7.37 2.42
CA ASP A 102 -7.89 7.85 1.34
C ASP A 102 -8.91 6.78 0.87
N GLY A 103 -9.86 6.44 1.74
CA GLY A 103 -11.00 5.56 1.43
C GLY A 103 -10.69 4.07 1.33
N ARG A 104 -9.44 3.66 1.54
CA ARG A 104 -8.98 2.27 1.42
C ARG A 104 -8.66 1.62 2.77
N MET A 105 -9.04 2.28 3.85
CA MET A 105 -8.87 1.79 5.22
C MET A 105 -9.37 0.36 5.47
N PRO A 106 -10.53 -0.07 4.96
CA PRO A 106 -11.01 -1.42 5.18
C PRO A 106 -10.05 -2.48 4.65
N PHE A 107 -9.54 -2.30 3.42
CA PHE A 107 -8.56 -3.20 2.80
C PHE A 107 -7.28 -3.31 3.62
N PHE A 108 -6.65 -2.18 3.95
CA PHE A 108 -5.42 -2.19 4.76
C PHE A 108 -5.66 -2.71 6.18
N ARG A 109 -6.86 -2.48 6.74
CA ARG A 109 -7.24 -3.09 8.01
C ARG A 109 -7.20 -4.60 7.91
N ALA A 110 -7.79 -5.21 6.88
CA ALA A 110 -7.74 -6.64 6.66
C ALA A 110 -6.31 -7.15 6.53
N VAL A 111 -5.47 -6.50 5.71
CA VAL A 111 -4.05 -6.84 5.57
C VAL A 111 -3.32 -6.83 6.91
N PHE A 112 -3.55 -5.83 7.76
CA PHE A 112 -2.84 -5.68 9.05
C PHE A 112 -3.44 -6.55 10.18
N ASP A 113 -4.71 -6.96 10.09
CA ASP A 113 -5.36 -7.74 11.15
C ASP A 113 -5.02 -9.22 11.10
N GLU A 114 -4.86 -9.77 9.92
CA GLU A 114 -4.79 -11.22 9.74
C GLU A 114 -3.39 -11.80 9.89
N ARG A 115 -2.32 -10.97 9.83
CA ARG A 115 -0.93 -11.41 9.84
C ARG A 115 -0.63 -12.58 8.88
N GLY A 116 -1.48 -12.76 7.86
CA GLY A 116 -1.37 -13.79 6.84
C GLY A 116 -0.38 -13.42 5.73
N TYR A 117 -0.46 -14.14 4.61
CA TYR A 117 0.39 -13.93 3.43
C TYR A 117 0.37 -12.47 2.94
N ALA A 118 -0.82 -11.87 2.85
CA ALA A 118 -0.96 -10.48 2.40
C ALA A 118 -0.20 -9.48 3.29
N PHE A 119 -0.20 -9.68 4.61
CA PHE A 119 0.56 -8.84 5.54
C PHE A 119 2.08 -9.00 5.35
N THR A 120 2.56 -10.24 5.28
CA THR A 120 3.99 -10.52 5.10
C THR A 120 4.50 -9.93 3.79
N THR A 121 3.80 -10.21 2.69
CA THR A 121 4.15 -9.69 1.36
C THR A 121 4.13 -8.16 1.31
N PHE A 122 3.11 -7.51 1.91
CA PHE A 122 3.06 -6.05 1.98
C PHE A 122 4.22 -5.47 2.79
N THR A 123 4.58 -6.13 3.89
CA THR A 123 5.70 -5.71 4.74
C THR A 123 7.03 -5.80 3.99
N ASP A 124 7.26 -6.90 3.30
CA ASP A 124 8.46 -7.12 2.52
C ASP A 124 8.54 -6.13 1.35
N PHE A 125 7.43 -5.92 0.65
CA PHE A 125 7.32 -4.95 -0.42
C PHE A 125 7.68 -3.53 0.03
N ILE A 126 7.08 -3.03 1.11
CA ILE A 126 7.37 -1.70 1.66
C ILE A 126 8.83 -1.61 2.14
N THR A 127 9.36 -2.67 2.74
CA THR A 127 10.74 -2.71 3.20
C THR A 127 11.74 -2.60 2.02
N HIS A 128 11.48 -3.31 0.93
CA HIS A 128 12.29 -3.23 -0.29
C HIS A 128 12.21 -1.84 -0.92
N ALA A 129 11.00 -1.31 -1.10
CA ALA A 129 10.80 0.03 -1.65
C ALA A 129 11.49 1.11 -0.81
N ALA A 130 11.45 0.98 0.53
CA ALA A 130 12.13 1.88 1.44
C ALA A 130 13.65 1.81 1.31
N ARG A 131 14.23 0.60 1.19
CA ARG A 131 15.69 0.43 1.00
C ARG A 131 16.18 1.06 -0.31
N ASP A 132 15.46 0.85 -1.40
CA ASP A 132 15.81 1.43 -2.69
C ASP A 132 15.73 2.96 -2.66
N LEU A 133 14.73 3.51 -1.98
CA LEU A 133 14.59 4.95 -1.79
C LEU A 133 15.74 5.51 -0.93
N ILE A 134 16.08 4.86 0.17
CA ILE A 134 17.19 5.23 1.06
C ILE A 134 18.50 5.28 0.28
N ARG A 135 18.76 4.27 -0.57
CA ARG A 135 19.95 4.23 -1.41
C ARG A 135 20.00 5.44 -2.33
N LYS A 136 18.92 5.74 -3.04
CA LYS A 136 18.81 6.91 -3.92
C LYS A 136 18.99 8.24 -3.18
N ILE A 137 18.42 8.36 -1.97
CA ILE A 137 18.57 9.57 -1.14
C ILE A 137 20.03 9.74 -0.71
N LYS A 138 20.72 8.70 -0.28
CA LYS A 138 22.13 8.75 0.11
C LYS A 138 23.02 9.16 -1.05
N ASP A 139 22.81 8.57 -2.22
CA ASP A 139 23.56 8.86 -3.43
C ASP A 139 23.43 10.34 -3.86
N CYS A 140 22.27 10.96 -3.63
CA CYS A 140 21.97 12.33 -4.04
C CYS A 140 22.29 13.40 -2.98
N SER A 141 22.32 13.08 -1.69
CA SER A 141 22.26 14.09 -0.62
C SER A 141 23.48 14.20 0.29
N GLY A 142 24.41 13.22 0.23
CA GLY A 142 25.53 13.15 1.19
C GLY A 142 25.09 13.04 2.67
N LEU A 143 23.85 12.65 2.94
CA LEU A 143 23.31 12.52 4.30
C LEU A 143 24.02 11.37 5.05
N SER A 144 24.55 11.69 6.24
CA SER A 144 25.25 10.74 7.11
C SER A 144 24.32 9.95 8.05
N LEU A 145 23.04 9.79 7.69
CA LEU A 145 22.10 8.95 8.45
C LEU A 145 22.35 7.47 8.16
N SER A 146 22.33 6.64 9.21
CA SER A 146 22.43 5.19 9.02
C SER A 146 21.17 4.63 8.35
N ASP A 147 21.29 3.48 7.67
CA ASP A 147 20.14 2.78 7.07
C ASP A 147 19.07 2.46 8.11
N GLU A 148 19.49 2.12 9.33
CA GLU A 148 18.60 1.85 10.46
C GLU A 148 17.81 3.08 10.90
N GLN A 149 18.43 4.26 10.92
CA GLN A 149 17.76 5.52 11.25
C GLN A 149 16.72 5.89 10.20
N LEU A 150 17.05 5.75 8.92
CA LEU A 150 16.13 6.01 7.81
C LEU A 150 15.02 4.95 7.75
N MET A 151 15.34 3.68 7.97
CA MET A 151 14.34 2.62 8.09
C MET A 151 13.41 2.85 9.29
N SER A 152 13.95 3.28 10.43
CA SER A 152 13.15 3.62 11.60
C SER A 152 12.15 4.74 11.30
N LEU A 153 12.54 5.78 10.59
CA LEU A 153 11.64 6.87 10.17
C LEU A 153 10.51 6.38 9.24
N LEU A 154 10.82 5.50 8.30
CA LEU A 154 9.82 4.93 7.37
C LEU A 154 8.92 3.88 8.03
N VAL A 155 9.44 3.12 8.99
CA VAL A 155 8.71 2.07 9.71
C VAL A 155 7.92 2.63 10.91
N THR A 156 8.35 3.72 11.55
CA THR A 156 7.60 4.35 12.67
C THR A 156 6.24 4.86 12.22
N GLY A 157 6.06 5.26 10.97
CA GLY A 157 4.74 5.51 10.40
C GLY A 157 3.81 4.30 10.51
N ARG A 158 4.34 3.10 10.39
CA ARG A 158 3.65 1.81 10.56
C ARG A 158 3.27 1.56 12.03
N TRP A 159 4.18 1.88 12.98
CA TRP A 159 3.94 1.71 14.42
C TRP A 159 2.90 2.68 14.97
N ILE A 160 2.88 3.92 14.52
CA ILE A 160 1.87 4.92 14.92
C ILE A 160 0.47 4.45 14.50
N PHE A 161 0.32 3.82 13.35
CA PHE A 161 -0.94 3.25 12.89
C PHE A 161 -1.40 2.07 13.77
N CYS A 162 -0.50 1.14 14.07
CA CYS A 162 -0.78 0.01 14.96
C CYS A 162 -1.04 0.45 16.42
N ALA A 163 -0.29 1.45 16.92
CA ALA A 163 -0.43 1.97 18.29
C ALA A 163 -1.75 2.73 18.51
N ARG A 164 -2.20 3.55 17.53
CA ARG A 164 -3.52 4.23 17.61
C ARG A 164 -4.67 3.24 17.71
N ARG A 165 -4.54 2.06 17.15
CA ARG A 165 -5.55 1.02 17.23
C ARG A 165 -5.62 0.35 18.61
N ARG A 166 -4.48 0.16 19.27
CA ARG A 166 -4.41 -0.32 20.67
C ARG A 166 -5.05 0.67 21.63
N ILE A 167 -4.81 1.97 21.43
CA ILE A 167 -5.37 3.04 22.25
C ILE A 167 -6.90 3.13 22.09
N ARG A 168 -7.46 2.97 20.88
CA ARG A 168 -8.93 2.96 20.70
C ARG A 168 -9.63 1.75 21.31
N LYS A 169 -8.98 0.60 21.43
CA LYS A 169 -9.53 -0.57 22.14
C LYS A 169 -9.56 -0.36 23.67
N ILE A 170 -8.67 0.49 24.21
CA ILE A 170 -8.59 0.79 25.64
C ILE A 170 -9.58 1.90 26.02
N SER A 171 -9.97 2.76 25.08
CA SER A 171 -10.87 3.90 25.31
C SER A 171 -12.34 3.65 24.98
N SER A 172 -12.78 2.41 24.73
CA SER A 172 -14.19 2.06 24.68
C SER A 172 -14.73 2.11 26.11
N PRO A 173 -15.69 3.00 26.42
CA PRO A 173 -16.27 3.04 27.76
C PRO A 173 -16.97 1.69 28.04
N CYS A 174 -16.59 1.10 29.16
CA CYS A 174 -17.29 -0.05 29.73
C CYS A 174 -18.75 0.33 29.88
N ALA A 175 -19.67 -0.42 29.26
CA ALA A 175 -21.10 -0.25 29.50
C ALA A 175 -21.39 -0.46 30.99
N PRO A 176 -22.25 0.38 31.63
CA PRO A 176 -22.57 0.20 33.03
C PRO A 176 -23.28 -1.14 33.24
N PRO A 177 -23.06 -1.81 34.38
CA PRO A 177 -23.76 -3.04 34.71
C PRO A 177 -25.25 -2.75 34.92
N LYS A 178 -26.07 -3.64 34.38
CA LYS A 178 -27.54 -3.64 34.62
C LYS A 178 -27.85 -4.08 36.02
#